data_cb5f7c6725bbd0b54283abd87ec44c05
#
_entry.id   cb5f7c6725bbd0b54283abd87ec44c05
#
_cell.length_a   1.000
_cell.length_b   1.000
_cell.length_c   1.000
_cell.angle_alpha   90.00
_cell.angle_beta   90.00
_cell.angle_gamma   90.00
#
_symmetry.space_group_name_H-M   'P 1'
#
loop_
_entity.id
_entity.type
_entity.pdbx_description
1 polymer ?
#
loop_
_entity_poly.entity_id
_entity_poly.type
_entity_poly.pdbx_seq_one_letter_code
_entity_poly.pdbx_strand_id
1 'polypeptide(L)'
;MTQAKRKSTAKSPNGPDPAAILAARAFLARASKSFDVVGARLYGSRARGDYKKYSDVDVAVLLRGARKERGDLWDAAMELASIAFDSLDDSDLYVSPLPVWEADWERPEQHSNPGLLENIRREGVVL
;
A
#
# COMPACT_ATOMS: atom_id res chain seq x y z
N MET A 1 2.98 -29.24 18.32
CA MET A 1 3.17 -28.87 18.06
C MET A 1 3.46 -28.55 17.77
N THR A 2 3.42 -28.57 17.69
CA THR A 2 3.63 -28.07 17.25
C THR A 2 4.07 -27.62 16.87
N GLN A 3 4.00 -27.46 16.73
CA GLN A 3 4.29 -26.87 16.20
C GLN A 3 4.88 -26.50 15.68
N ALA A 4 4.91 -26.76 15.76
CA ALA A 4 5.27 -26.27 15.22
C ALA A 4 5.63 -25.97 14.70
N LYS A 5 5.71 -26.02 14.63
CA LYS A 5 5.82 -25.59 14.08
C LYS A 5 5.98 -25.08 13.60
N ARG A 6 5.92 -24.97 13.70
CA ARG A 6 5.78 -24.29 13.21
C ARG A 6 6.34 -23.64 12.83
N LYS A 7 6.57 -23.51 12.76
CA LYS A 7 6.89 -22.77 12.41
C LYS A 7 7.33 -22.10 11.81
N SER A 8 7.44 -22.26 11.70
CA SER A 8 7.68 -21.59 11.10
C SER A 8 7.94 -21.03 10.49
N THR A 9 7.91 -21.11 10.29
CA THR A 9 7.88 -20.61 9.64
C THR A 9 7.81 -20.02 9.05
N ALA A 10 7.85 -20.03 8.87
CA ALA A 10 7.54 -19.56 8.09
C ALA A 10 7.02 -18.67 7.86
N LYS A 11 6.70 -18.14 7.90
CA LYS A 11 6.49 -17.17 7.57
C LYS A 11 5.38 -16.74 6.71
N SER A 12 5.17 -16.59 5.52
CA SER A 12 4.06 -16.28 4.69
C SER A 12 2.75 -16.91 5.12
N PRO A 13 2.74 -18.08 5.75
CA PRO A 13 1.50 -18.64 6.27
C PRO A 13 0.81 -17.77 7.29
N ASN A 14 1.51 -16.79 7.79
CA ASN A 14 0.92 -15.89 8.79
C ASN A 14 0.00 -14.84 8.18
N GLY A 15 0.00 -14.74 6.84
CA GLY A 15 -0.83 -13.78 6.16
C GLY A 15 -0.41 -12.34 6.42
N PRO A 16 -1.32 -11.39 6.16
CA PRO A 16 -0.98 -9.98 6.31
C PRO A 16 -0.79 -9.57 7.77
N ASP A 17 0.12 -8.63 7.97
CA ASP A 17 0.44 -8.09 9.29
C ASP A 17 -0.71 -7.19 9.78
N PRO A 18 -1.40 -7.55 10.88
CA PRO A 18 -2.50 -6.72 11.39
C PRO A 18 -2.08 -5.30 11.76
N ALA A 19 -0.87 -5.12 12.28
CA ALA A 19 -0.39 -3.79 12.63
C ALA A 19 -0.20 -2.93 11.38
N ALA A 20 0.25 -3.53 10.29
CA ALA A 20 0.38 -2.82 9.01
C ALA A 20 -0.98 -2.42 8.45
N ILE A 21 -1.99 -3.27 8.60
CA ILE A 21 -3.36 -2.94 8.17
C ILE A 21 -3.86 -1.71 8.93
N LEU A 22 -3.66 -1.68 10.25
CA LEU A 22 -4.08 -0.53 11.05
C LEU A 22 -3.31 0.73 10.67
N ALA A 23 -2.00 0.63 10.45
CA ALA A 23 -1.19 1.76 10.03
C ALA A 23 -1.65 2.29 8.67
N ALA A 24 -1.93 1.39 7.73
CA ALA A 24 -2.40 1.75 6.40
C ALA A 24 -3.74 2.47 6.48
N ARG A 25 -4.65 1.98 7.31
CA ARG A 25 -5.97 2.61 7.46
C ARG A 25 -5.88 3.99 8.11
N ALA A 26 -5.00 4.16 9.09
CA ALA A 26 -4.78 5.47 9.72
C ALA A 26 -4.23 6.47 8.70
N PHE A 27 -3.27 6.03 7.88
CA PHE A 27 -2.75 6.84 6.80
C PHE A 27 -3.86 7.22 5.79
N LEU A 28 -4.66 6.25 5.37
CA LEU A 28 -5.73 6.50 4.40
C LEU A 28 -6.79 7.47 4.92
N ALA A 29 -7.07 7.44 6.21
CA ALA A 29 -7.99 8.40 6.82
C ALA A 29 -7.49 9.83 6.66
N ARG A 30 -6.17 10.02 6.80
CA ARG A 30 -5.56 11.34 6.56
C ARG A 30 -5.55 11.67 5.07
N ALA A 31 -5.16 10.73 4.23
CA ALA A 31 -5.04 10.96 2.78
C ALA A 31 -6.38 11.32 2.16
N SER A 32 -7.47 10.74 2.65
CA SER A 32 -8.80 10.98 2.12
C SER A 32 -9.31 12.40 2.34
N LYS A 33 -8.64 13.17 3.19
CA LYS A 33 -8.97 14.59 3.37
C LYS A 33 -8.42 15.45 2.25
N SER A 34 -7.37 14.99 1.57
CA SER A 34 -6.72 15.75 0.51
C SER A 34 -6.94 15.15 -0.88
N PHE A 35 -7.29 13.88 -0.96
CA PHE A 35 -7.43 13.16 -2.22
C PHE A 35 -8.76 12.43 -2.28
N ASP A 36 -9.29 12.27 -3.49
CA ASP A 36 -10.45 11.44 -3.73
C ASP A 36 -9.98 9.98 -3.90
N VAL A 37 -9.86 9.30 -2.77
CA VAL A 37 -9.37 7.91 -2.72
C VAL A 37 -10.54 6.98 -3.00
N VAL A 38 -10.46 6.22 -4.08
CA VAL A 38 -11.52 5.30 -4.48
C VAL A 38 -11.24 3.86 -4.05
N GLY A 39 -10.05 3.60 -3.54
CA GLY A 39 -9.68 2.28 -3.05
C GLY A 39 -8.22 2.27 -2.65
N ALA A 40 -7.81 1.21 -2.00
CA ALA A 40 -6.42 1.05 -1.60
C ALA A 40 -6.10 -0.42 -1.36
N ARG A 41 -4.83 -0.75 -1.49
CA ARG A 41 -4.33 -2.11 -1.24
C ARG A 41 -3.04 -2.07 -0.44
N LEU A 42 -2.96 -2.91 0.57
CA LEU A 42 -1.69 -3.24 1.20
C LEU A 42 -1.00 -4.27 0.32
N TYR A 43 0.27 -4.04 -0.02
CA TYR A 43 1.03 -5.01 -0.80
C TYR A 43 2.43 -5.16 -0.24
N GLY A 44 3.27 -5.95 -0.90
CA GLY A 44 4.63 -6.17 -0.45
C GLY A 44 4.73 -7.14 0.72
N SER A 45 5.84 -7.07 1.45
CA SER A 45 6.15 -8.08 2.45
C SER A 45 5.15 -8.14 3.62
N ARG A 46 4.61 -6.99 4.02
CA ARG A 46 3.64 -6.99 5.13
C ARG A 46 2.27 -7.52 4.72
N ALA A 47 1.98 -7.53 3.41
CA ALA A 47 0.79 -8.18 2.90
C ALA A 47 0.99 -9.69 2.78
N ARG A 48 2.20 -10.13 2.39
CA ARG A 48 2.51 -11.56 2.22
C ARG A 48 2.77 -12.28 3.53
N GLY A 49 3.23 -11.54 4.56
CA GLY A 49 3.57 -12.14 5.85
C GLY A 49 5.06 -12.46 6.02
N ASP A 50 5.89 -12.14 5.03
CA ASP A 50 7.32 -12.40 5.08
C ASP A 50 8.14 -11.13 5.41
N TYR A 51 7.50 -10.18 6.08
CA TYR A 51 8.13 -8.91 6.43
C TYR A 51 9.16 -9.06 7.54
N LYS A 52 10.04 -8.06 7.59
CA LYS A 52 11.02 -7.91 8.66
C LYS A 52 10.64 -6.73 9.53
N LYS A 53 11.32 -6.61 10.65
CA LYS A 53 11.03 -5.54 11.63
C LYS A 53 11.02 -4.15 10.99
N TYR A 54 11.89 -3.92 10.01
CA TYR A 54 12.04 -2.59 9.41
C TYR A 54 11.36 -2.47 8.05
N SER A 55 10.56 -3.44 7.67
CA SER A 55 9.84 -3.37 6.41
C SER A 55 8.83 -2.23 6.43
N ASP A 56 8.76 -1.48 5.32
CA ASP A 56 7.75 -0.44 5.16
C ASP A 56 6.37 -1.06 4.97
N VAL A 57 5.35 -0.26 5.23
CA VAL A 57 3.96 -0.61 4.95
C VAL A 57 3.64 -0.07 3.56
N ASP A 58 3.67 -0.94 2.55
CA ASP A 58 3.45 -0.54 1.15
C ASP A 58 1.95 -0.44 0.85
N VAL A 59 1.50 0.75 0.48
CA VAL A 59 0.08 1.01 0.23
C VAL A 59 -0.10 1.61 -1.15
N ALA A 60 -0.82 0.90 -2.02
CA ALA A 60 -1.27 1.46 -3.28
C ALA A 60 -2.54 2.28 -3.00
N VAL A 61 -2.50 3.56 -3.35
CA VAL A 61 -3.61 4.49 -3.14
C VAL A 61 -4.26 4.75 -4.49
N LEU A 62 -5.48 4.28 -4.66
CA LEU A 62 -6.20 4.44 -5.92
C LEU A 62 -6.93 5.79 -5.91
N LEU A 63 -6.57 6.63 -6.86
CA LEU A 63 -7.11 7.98 -6.99
C LEU A 63 -8.11 8.04 -8.14
N ARG A 64 -9.22 8.74 -7.91
CA ARG A 64 -10.28 8.84 -8.91
C ARG A 64 -9.77 9.50 -10.18
N GLY A 65 -10.22 8.99 -11.31
CA GLY A 65 -9.98 9.58 -12.61
C GLY A 65 -8.69 9.14 -13.24
N ALA A 66 -8.07 10.05 -13.97
CA ALA A 66 -6.85 9.78 -14.72
C ALA A 66 -5.88 10.94 -14.54
N ARG A 67 -4.60 10.61 -14.64
CA ARG A 67 -3.56 11.64 -14.64
C ARG A 67 -3.75 12.53 -15.88
N LYS A 68 -3.76 13.84 -15.68
CA LYS A 68 -4.01 14.79 -16.75
C LYS A 68 -2.75 15.44 -17.27
N GLU A 69 -1.80 15.72 -16.38
CA GLU A 69 -0.59 16.44 -16.72
C GLU A 69 0.64 15.69 -16.26
N ARG A 70 1.78 16.03 -16.84
CA ARG A 70 3.04 15.34 -16.57
C ARG A 70 3.43 15.39 -15.09
N GLY A 71 3.18 16.51 -14.44
CA GLY A 71 3.56 16.69 -13.02
C GLY A 71 2.62 16.08 -12.01
N ASP A 72 1.46 15.57 -12.44
CA ASP A 72 0.43 15.09 -11.50
C ASP A 72 0.93 13.95 -10.62
N LEU A 73 1.66 13.00 -11.21
CA LEU A 73 2.19 11.87 -10.45
C LEU A 73 3.16 12.35 -9.37
N TRP A 74 4.07 13.24 -9.73
CA TRP A 74 5.05 13.76 -8.79
C TRP A 74 4.37 14.51 -7.64
N ASP A 75 3.41 15.38 -7.98
CA ASP A 75 2.71 16.17 -6.98
C ASP A 75 1.93 15.27 -6.01
N ALA A 76 1.22 14.27 -6.54
CA ALA A 76 0.50 13.32 -5.71
C ALA A 76 1.45 12.51 -4.83
N ALA A 77 2.55 12.04 -5.39
CA ALA A 77 3.53 11.25 -4.64
C ALA A 77 4.13 12.05 -3.49
N MET A 78 4.48 13.32 -3.73
CA MET A 78 5.07 14.16 -2.71
C MET A 78 4.08 14.49 -1.59
N GLU A 79 2.84 14.79 -1.95
CA GLU A 79 1.84 15.08 -0.94
C GLU A 79 1.50 13.84 -0.11
N LEU A 80 1.35 12.69 -0.75
CA LEU A 80 1.11 11.44 -0.03
C LEU A 80 2.27 11.08 0.89
N ALA A 81 3.50 11.32 0.45
CA ALA A 81 4.68 11.07 1.29
C ALA A 81 4.67 11.96 2.54
N SER A 82 4.27 13.22 2.40
CA SER A 82 4.15 14.12 3.53
C SER A 82 3.08 13.64 4.52
N ILE A 83 1.93 13.19 4.00
CA ILE A 83 0.87 12.64 4.83
C ILE A 83 1.34 11.38 5.54
N ALA A 84 2.08 10.53 4.83
CA ALA A 84 2.63 9.29 5.41
C ALA A 84 3.59 9.60 6.57
N PHE A 85 4.41 10.63 6.41
CA PHE A 85 5.31 11.03 7.48
C PHE A 85 4.53 11.48 8.72
N ASP A 86 3.48 12.28 8.51
CA ASP A 86 2.64 12.73 9.62
C ASP A 86 1.92 11.57 10.30
N SER A 87 1.58 10.53 9.55
CA SER A 87 0.86 9.37 10.11
C SER A 87 1.75 8.48 10.98
N LEU A 88 3.07 8.70 11.01
CA LEU A 88 3.94 8.00 11.95
C LEU A 88 3.50 8.19 13.39
N ASP A 89 2.92 9.33 13.71
CA ASP A 89 2.43 9.60 15.05
C ASP A 89 1.29 8.67 15.46
N ASP A 90 0.63 8.06 14.48
CA ASP A 90 -0.53 7.22 14.72
C ASP A 90 -0.16 5.74 14.92
N SER A 91 0.99 5.29 14.41
CA SER A 91 1.22 3.84 14.31
C SER A 91 2.66 3.38 14.52
N ASP A 92 3.64 4.27 14.52
CA ASP A 92 5.08 3.94 14.57
C ASP A 92 5.58 3.15 13.36
N LEU A 93 4.74 2.88 12.36
CA LEU A 93 5.14 2.20 11.14
C LEU A 93 5.12 3.18 9.98
N TYR A 94 6.19 3.17 9.19
CA TYR A 94 6.27 4.05 8.03
C TYR A 94 5.48 3.48 6.87
N VAL A 95 4.53 4.27 6.38
CA VAL A 95 3.75 3.92 5.19
C VAL A 95 4.47 4.46 3.95
N SER A 96 4.68 3.59 2.98
CA SER A 96 5.25 3.95 1.69
C SER A 96 4.11 3.96 0.67
N PRO A 97 3.56 5.14 0.34
CA PRO A 97 2.39 5.21 -0.54
C PRO A 97 2.78 5.22 -2.00
N LEU A 98 2.00 4.52 -2.80
CA LEU A 98 2.12 4.51 -4.25
C LEU A 98 0.81 5.03 -4.84
N PRO A 99 0.79 6.24 -5.42
CA PRO A 99 -0.43 6.73 -6.07
C PRO A 99 -0.65 6.00 -7.40
N VAL A 100 -1.87 5.53 -7.60
CA VAL A 100 -2.27 4.88 -8.86
C VAL A 100 -3.63 5.46 -9.24
N TRP A 101 -3.74 6.05 -10.43
CA TRP A 101 -5.04 6.53 -10.90
C TRP A 101 -5.91 5.35 -11.28
N GLU A 102 -7.22 5.46 -11.02
CA GLU A 102 -8.14 4.36 -11.31
C GLU A 102 -8.12 3.99 -12.80
N ALA A 103 -7.88 4.95 -13.69
CA ALA A 103 -7.77 4.67 -15.13
C ALA A 103 -6.61 3.71 -15.41
N ASP A 104 -5.46 3.89 -14.76
CA ASP A 104 -4.33 2.98 -14.92
C ASP A 104 -4.58 1.65 -14.23
N TRP A 105 -5.27 1.67 -13.12
CA TRP A 105 -5.62 0.45 -12.42
C TRP A 105 -6.53 -0.44 -13.27
N GLU A 106 -7.47 0.16 -13.99
CA GLU A 106 -8.38 -0.55 -14.88
C GLU A 106 -7.70 -0.98 -16.17
N ARG A 107 -6.67 -0.24 -16.61
CA ARG A 107 -5.91 -0.55 -17.81
C ARG A 107 -4.42 -0.55 -17.50
N PRO A 108 -3.91 -1.61 -16.87
CA PRO A 108 -2.51 -1.64 -16.43
C PRO A 108 -1.51 -1.43 -17.56
N GLU A 109 -1.87 -1.77 -18.79
CA GLU A 109 -0.99 -1.58 -19.95
C GLU A 109 -0.66 -0.11 -20.20
N GLN A 110 -1.45 0.83 -19.66
CA GLN A 110 -1.19 2.27 -19.78
C GLN A 110 -0.18 2.77 -18.74
N HIS A 111 0.10 1.97 -17.72
CA HIS A 111 1.01 2.36 -16.65
C HIS A 111 2.46 2.07 -17.04
N SER A 112 3.39 2.84 -16.49
CA SER A 112 4.83 2.64 -16.77
C SER A 112 5.34 1.30 -16.24
N ASN A 113 4.63 0.71 -15.28
CA ASN A 113 5.02 -0.58 -14.69
C ASN A 113 3.80 -1.47 -14.51
N PRO A 114 3.28 -2.05 -15.63
CA PRO A 114 2.07 -2.89 -15.53
C PRO A 114 2.27 -4.13 -14.66
N GLY A 115 3.48 -4.69 -14.65
CA GLY A 115 3.76 -5.87 -13.82
C GLY A 115 3.58 -5.60 -12.34
N LEU A 116 3.96 -4.40 -11.89
CA LEU A 116 3.75 -4.01 -10.50
C LEU A 116 2.26 -3.97 -10.17
N LEU A 117 1.44 -3.37 -11.04
CA LEU A 117 0.00 -3.29 -10.80
C LEU A 117 -0.64 -4.68 -10.76
N GLU A 118 -0.19 -5.59 -11.61
CA GLU A 118 -0.69 -6.96 -11.61
C GLU A 118 -0.30 -7.69 -10.33
N ASN A 119 0.92 -7.47 -9.84
CA ASN A 119 1.35 -8.07 -8.58
C ASN A 119 0.53 -7.54 -7.41
N ILE A 120 0.26 -6.25 -7.38
CA ILE A 120 -0.55 -5.65 -6.33
C ILE A 120 -1.96 -6.23 -6.35
N ARG A 121 -2.53 -6.41 -7.54
CA ARG A 121 -3.87 -6.98 -7.68
C ARG A 121 -3.92 -8.42 -7.20
N ARG A 122 -2.88 -9.20 -7.51
CA ARG A 122 -2.83 -10.62 -7.16
C ARG A 122 -2.54 -10.86 -5.69
N GLU A 123 -1.59 -10.11 -5.12
CA GLU A 123 -1.10 -10.35 -3.76
C GLU A 123 -1.67 -9.39 -2.73
N GLY A 124 -2.19 -8.26 -3.18
CA GLY A 124 -2.58 -7.18 -2.29
C GLY A 124 -3.82 -7.49 -1.47
N VAL A 125 -3.87 -6.87 -0.30
CA VAL A 125 -5.00 -6.97 0.62
C VAL A 125 -5.83 -5.69 0.48
N VAL A 126 -7.12 -5.86 0.21
CA VAL A 126 -8.03 -4.72 0.09
C VAL A 126 -8.19 -4.04 1.45
N LEU A 127 -8.01 -2.72 1.46
CA LEU A 127 -8.07 -1.93 2.70
C LEU A 127 -9.44 -1.19 2.88
#